data_4b20f71861218029d37abbcb5fbe459c
#
_entry.id   4b20f71861218029d37abbcb5fbe459c
#
_cell.length_a   1.000
_cell.length_b   1.000
_cell.length_c   1.000
_cell.angle_alpha   90.00
_cell.angle_beta   90.00
_cell.angle_gamma   90.00
#
_symmetry.space_group_name_H-M   'P 1'
#
loop_
_entity.id
_entity.type
_entity.pdbx_description
1 polymer ?
#
loop_
_entity_poly.entity_id
_entity_poly.type
_entity_poly.pdbx_seq_one_letter_code
_entity_poly.pdbx_strand_id
1 'polypeptide(L)'
;MSIQPILLLGNPVLRQRARSVESFGGDELRRVADDLRDTLHEFSATHGFGRGIAAPQIGVSQRVLFLHIDHPMPLVNPRIVRRSRKMMSLWDDCFSLPNLLAKVRRNLAVDVQYRDLEGRRHVLRAEGALSELLQHEIDHLDGILTIDRAIDSKHVVFKDEWEKWGKEGKVRL
;
A
#
# COMPACT_ATOMS: atom_id res chain seq x y z
N MET A 1 -22.11 1.02 4.20
CA MET A 1 -21.05 1.12 3.16
C MET A 1 -20.64 2.57 3.10
N SER A 2 -19.38 2.86 3.40
CA SER A 2 -18.86 4.22 3.42
C SER A 2 -17.59 4.28 2.57
N ILE A 3 -17.80 4.47 1.26
CA ILE A 3 -16.71 4.67 0.30
C ILE A 3 -16.13 6.05 0.56
N GLN A 4 -14.83 6.11 0.80
CA GLN A 4 -14.11 7.35 1.08
C GLN A 4 -13.36 7.84 -0.16
N PRO A 5 -13.23 9.16 -0.37
CA PRO A 5 -12.39 9.68 -1.43
C PRO A 5 -10.91 9.34 -1.16
N ILE A 6 -10.21 8.83 -2.18
CA ILE A 6 -8.77 8.57 -2.08
C ILE A 6 -8.02 9.90 -2.25
N LEU A 7 -7.18 10.22 -1.26
CA LEU A 7 -6.33 11.39 -1.28
C LEU A 7 -5.21 11.25 -2.32
N LEU A 8 -4.96 12.32 -3.07
CA LEU A 8 -3.98 12.33 -4.15
C LEU A 8 -2.67 13.01 -3.73
N LEU A 9 -1.61 12.73 -4.48
CA LEU A 9 -0.31 13.38 -4.34
C LEU A 9 -0.46 14.91 -4.22
N GLY A 10 0.19 15.49 -3.22
CA GLY A 10 0.06 16.88 -2.83
C GLY A 10 -0.75 17.09 -1.55
N ASN A 11 -1.60 16.13 -1.18
CA ASN A 11 -2.28 16.21 0.11
C ASN A 11 -1.28 15.94 1.26
N PRO A 12 -1.17 16.87 2.26
CA PRO A 12 -0.17 16.76 3.33
C PRO A 12 -0.37 15.55 4.25
N VAL A 13 -1.57 15.01 4.36
CA VAL A 13 -1.86 13.81 5.17
C VAL A 13 -1.06 12.62 4.69
N LEU A 14 -0.86 12.48 3.37
CA LEU A 14 -0.08 11.38 2.77
C LEU A 14 1.41 11.41 3.13
N ARG A 15 1.91 12.54 3.65
CA ARG A 15 3.30 12.74 4.05
C ARG A 15 3.51 12.66 5.55
N GLN A 16 2.46 12.43 6.31
CA GLN A 16 2.52 12.31 7.76
C GLN A 16 2.69 10.85 8.17
N ARG A 17 3.47 10.62 9.21
CA ARG A 17 3.54 9.31 9.84
C ARG A 17 2.25 9.03 10.59
N ALA A 18 1.57 7.96 10.27
CA ALA A 18 0.33 7.53 10.91
C ALA A 18 0.55 7.11 12.37
N ARG A 19 -0.38 7.45 13.22
CA ARG A 19 -0.35 7.15 14.67
C ARG A 19 -0.69 5.68 14.93
N SER A 20 -0.04 5.09 15.90
CA SER A 20 -0.37 3.74 16.36
C SER A 20 -1.79 3.72 16.95
N VAL A 21 -2.50 2.63 16.70
CA VAL A 21 -3.77 2.31 17.34
C VAL A 21 -3.48 1.74 18.74
N GLU A 22 -4.08 2.33 19.76
CA GLU A 22 -3.88 1.91 21.16
C GLU A 22 -5.07 1.09 21.67
N SER A 23 -6.29 1.35 21.17
CA SER A 23 -7.52 0.66 21.56
C SER A 23 -7.99 -0.29 20.47
N PHE A 24 -8.28 -1.54 20.83
CA PHE A 24 -8.70 -2.60 19.94
C PHE A 24 -10.13 -3.05 20.27
N GLY A 25 -10.80 -3.68 19.30
CA GLY A 25 -12.15 -4.23 19.46
C GLY A 25 -13.28 -3.19 19.46
N GLY A 26 -12.96 -1.90 19.41
CA GLY A 26 -13.95 -0.81 19.42
C GLY A 26 -14.54 -0.52 18.03
N ASP A 27 -15.71 0.13 18.04
CA ASP A 27 -16.46 0.47 16.82
C ASP A 27 -15.72 1.46 15.91
N GLU A 28 -14.88 2.34 16.46
CA GLU A 28 -14.07 3.28 15.68
C GLU A 28 -13.08 2.54 14.77
N LEU A 29 -12.33 1.59 15.34
CA LEU A 29 -11.36 0.81 14.58
C LEU A 29 -12.05 -0.07 13.52
N ARG A 30 -13.20 -0.66 13.88
CA ARG A 30 -14.01 -1.45 12.93
C ARG A 30 -14.51 -0.59 11.77
N ARG A 31 -14.98 0.63 12.04
CA ARG A 31 -15.40 1.58 10.98
C ARG A 31 -14.26 1.91 10.05
N VAL A 32 -13.07 2.19 10.55
CA VAL A 32 -11.90 2.45 9.69
C VAL A 32 -11.60 1.25 8.79
N ALA A 33 -11.63 0.03 9.33
CA ALA A 33 -11.41 -1.18 8.54
C ALA A 33 -12.51 -1.41 7.49
N ASP A 34 -13.77 -1.12 7.82
CA ASP A 34 -14.90 -1.21 6.90
C ASP A 34 -14.80 -0.16 5.78
N ASP A 35 -14.46 1.09 6.11
CA ASP A 35 -14.25 2.17 5.13
C ASP A 35 -13.12 1.82 4.16
N LEU A 36 -12.01 1.25 4.66
CA LEU A 36 -10.91 0.78 3.81
C LEU A 36 -11.36 -0.37 2.90
N ARG A 37 -12.09 -1.35 3.43
CA ARG A 37 -12.63 -2.47 2.65
C ARG A 37 -13.53 -1.97 1.53
N ASP A 38 -14.50 -1.13 1.87
CA ASP A 38 -15.51 -0.66 0.92
C ASP A 38 -14.88 0.23 -0.17
N THR A 39 -13.91 1.09 0.22
CA THR A 39 -13.17 1.94 -0.72
C THR A 39 -12.27 1.10 -1.65
N LEU A 40 -11.56 0.09 -1.12
CA LEU A 40 -10.74 -0.81 -1.94
C LEU A 40 -11.60 -1.62 -2.91
N HIS A 41 -12.75 -2.11 -2.45
CA HIS A 41 -13.70 -2.88 -3.27
C HIS A 41 -14.23 -2.06 -4.44
N GLU A 42 -14.68 -0.84 -4.17
CA GLU A 42 -15.15 0.10 -5.20
C GLU A 42 -14.05 0.45 -6.20
N PHE A 43 -12.85 0.75 -5.70
CA PHE A 43 -11.71 1.01 -6.56
C PHE A 43 -11.39 -0.17 -7.47
N SER A 44 -11.34 -1.37 -6.92
CA SER A 44 -11.05 -2.59 -7.68
C SER A 44 -12.14 -2.90 -8.72
N ALA A 45 -13.41 -2.70 -8.37
CA ALA A 45 -14.54 -2.89 -9.29
C ALA A 45 -14.49 -1.91 -10.47
N THR A 46 -14.10 -0.65 -10.20
CA THR A 46 -14.06 0.41 -11.22
C THR A 46 -12.84 0.31 -12.12
N HIS A 47 -11.66 -0.06 -11.57
CA HIS A 47 -10.39 0.01 -12.29
C HIS A 47 -9.83 -1.37 -12.70
N GLY A 48 -10.39 -2.47 -12.20
CA GLY A 48 -9.96 -3.84 -12.51
C GLY A 48 -8.66 -4.27 -11.80
N PHE A 49 -8.16 -3.48 -10.84
CA PHE A 49 -6.99 -3.79 -10.03
C PHE A 49 -7.09 -3.14 -8.65
N GLY A 50 -6.24 -3.57 -7.72
CA GLY A 50 -6.18 -3.07 -6.35
C GLY A 50 -6.24 -4.23 -5.36
N ARG A 51 -5.18 -4.37 -4.55
CA ARG A 51 -5.03 -5.46 -3.59
C ARG A 51 -4.86 -4.99 -2.16
N GLY A 52 -4.57 -3.69 -1.98
CA GLY A 52 -4.34 -3.09 -0.67
C GLY A 52 -4.64 -1.60 -0.65
N ILE A 53 -4.89 -1.08 0.54
CA ILE A 53 -5.10 0.35 0.82
C ILE A 53 -4.72 0.64 2.27
N ALA A 54 -4.13 1.81 2.51
CA ALA A 54 -3.73 2.27 3.84
C ALA A 54 -4.61 3.43 4.33
N ALA A 55 -4.86 3.51 5.62
CA ALA A 55 -5.74 4.51 6.22
C ALA A 55 -5.37 5.98 5.90
N PRO A 56 -4.09 6.38 5.79
CA PRO A 56 -3.75 7.72 5.33
C PRO A 56 -4.28 8.06 3.94
N GLN A 57 -4.49 7.08 3.05
CA GLN A 57 -5.02 7.31 1.71
C GLN A 57 -6.51 7.73 1.72
N ILE A 58 -7.22 7.43 2.77
CA ILE A 58 -8.61 7.90 3.02
C ILE A 58 -8.68 9.01 4.09
N GLY A 59 -7.57 9.66 4.40
CA GLY A 59 -7.51 10.78 5.33
C GLY A 59 -7.45 10.42 6.81
N VAL A 60 -7.33 9.13 7.16
CA VAL A 60 -7.29 8.66 8.55
C VAL A 60 -5.85 8.43 9.00
N SER A 61 -5.34 9.25 9.93
CA SER A 61 -3.97 9.15 10.45
C SER A 61 -3.82 8.05 11.51
N GLN A 62 -4.15 6.81 11.15
CA GLN A 62 -3.99 5.61 11.99
C GLN A 62 -3.20 4.54 11.25
N ARG A 63 -2.40 3.74 12.00
CA ARG A 63 -1.63 2.63 11.41
C ARG A 63 -2.53 1.42 11.15
N VAL A 64 -3.39 1.55 10.16
CA VAL A 64 -4.28 0.49 9.68
C VAL A 64 -4.11 0.38 8.17
N LEU A 65 -4.00 -0.84 7.67
CA LEU A 65 -4.12 -1.14 6.25
C LEU A 65 -5.08 -2.30 6.04
N PHE A 66 -5.61 -2.39 4.84
CA PHE A 66 -6.52 -3.45 4.45
C PHE A 66 -6.02 -4.10 3.16
N LEU A 67 -5.92 -5.43 3.18
CA LEU A 67 -5.58 -6.23 2.02
C LEU A 67 -6.76 -7.08 1.60
N HIS A 68 -6.89 -7.29 0.29
CA HIS A 68 -7.81 -8.26 -0.28
C HIS A 68 -7.08 -9.03 -1.39
N ILE A 69 -6.56 -10.21 -1.04
CA ILE A 69 -5.86 -11.10 -1.96
C ILE A 69 -6.72 -12.36 -2.13
N ASP A 70 -6.66 -13.29 -1.18
CA ASP A 70 -7.52 -14.48 -1.15
C ASP A 70 -8.73 -14.26 -0.26
N HIS A 71 -8.57 -13.46 0.80
CA HIS A 71 -9.62 -13.10 1.75
C HIS A 71 -9.37 -11.69 2.32
N PRO A 72 -10.41 -11.02 2.82
CA PRO A 72 -10.29 -9.71 3.47
C PRO A 72 -9.40 -9.77 4.70
N MET A 73 -8.42 -8.86 4.81
CA MET A 73 -7.44 -8.87 5.89
C MET A 73 -7.12 -7.45 6.37
N PRO A 74 -7.71 -6.97 7.46
CA PRO A 74 -7.25 -5.75 8.13
C PRO A 74 -5.97 -6.04 8.93
N LEU A 75 -4.96 -5.18 8.81
CA LEU A 75 -3.72 -5.24 9.58
C LEU A 75 -3.59 -3.95 10.40
N VAL A 76 -3.57 -4.08 11.72
CA VAL A 76 -3.44 -2.96 12.66
C VAL A 76 -2.01 -2.91 13.20
N ASN A 77 -1.42 -1.73 13.21
CA ASN A 77 -0.03 -1.49 13.63
C ASN A 77 0.99 -2.42 12.93
N PRO A 78 0.90 -2.62 11.60
CA PRO A 78 1.85 -3.46 10.91
C PRO A 78 3.25 -2.87 10.95
N ARG A 79 4.24 -3.75 11.11
CA ARG A 79 5.66 -3.41 11.05
C ARG A 79 6.46 -4.55 10.44
N ILE A 80 7.41 -4.22 9.59
CA ILE A 80 8.34 -5.21 9.06
C ILE A 80 9.38 -5.54 10.14
N VAL A 81 9.44 -6.81 10.54
CA VAL A 81 10.36 -7.30 11.58
C VAL A 81 11.56 -8.05 10.98
N ARG A 82 11.45 -8.51 9.73
CA ARG A 82 12.51 -9.17 9.00
C ARG A 82 12.44 -8.81 7.52
N ARG A 83 13.61 -8.67 6.87
CA ARG A 83 13.76 -8.45 5.44
C ARG A 83 14.77 -9.42 4.85
N SER A 84 14.48 -9.95 3.66
CA SER A 84 15.47 -10.70 2.89
C SER A 84 16.61 -9.77 2.41
N ARG A 85 17.82 -10.33 2.22
CA ARG A 85 18.90 -9.61 1.52
C ARG A 85 18.64 -9.51 0.02
N LYS A 86 17.93 -10.49 -0.52
CA LYS A 86 17.57 -10.53 -1.95
C LYS A 86 16.52 -9.46 -2.22
N MET A 87 16.76 -8.69 -3.28
CA MET A 87 15.89 -7.62 -3.74
C MET A 87 15.23 -8.02 -5.06
N MET A 88 14.09 -7.40 -5.35
CA MET A 88 13.44 -7.43 -6.66
C MET A 88 13.23 -5.98 -7.13
N SER A 89 13.23 -5.79 -8.44
CA SER A 89 12.89 -4.50 -9.07
C SER A 89 11.62 -4.68 -9.88
N LEU A 90 10.70 -3.74 -9.75
CA LEU A 90 9.41 -3.77 -10.43
C LEU A 90 8.90 -2.35 -10.68
N TRP A 91 7.96 -2.22 -11.61
CA TRP A 91 7.16 -1.01 -11.76
C TRP A 91 5.98 -1.09 -10.81
N ASP A 92 5.84 -0.08 -9.98
CA ASP A 92 4.88 0.02 -8.88
C ASP A 92 3.94 1.19 -9.15
N ASP A 93 2.65 0.99 -8.95
CA ASP A 93 1.60 2.01 -9.07
C ASP A 93 0.94 2.27 -7.72
N CYS A 94 0.22 3.37 -7.61
CA CYS A 94 -0.43 3.77 -6.37
C CYS A 94 -1.74 4.50 -6.66
N PHE A 95 -2.79 4.20 -5.90
CA PHE A 95 -4.09 4.89 -6.01
C PHE A 95 -3.98 6.40 -5.80
N SER A 96 -3.08 6.82 -4.92
CA SER A 96 -2.81 8.22 -4.62
C SER A 96 -1.97 8.94 -5.69
N LEU A 97 -1.47 8.21 -6.69
CA LEU A 97 -0.69 8.72 -7.82
C LEU A 97 -1.26 8.19 -9.15
N PRO A 98 -2.50 8.59 -9.51
CA PRO A 98 -3.13 8.08 -10.72
C PRO A 98 -2.26 8.39 -11.94
N ASN A 99 -2.18 7.43 -12.85
CA ASN A 99 -1.41 7.49 -14.10
C ASN A 99 0.12 7.61 -13.94
N LEU A 100 0.68 7.47 -12.74
CA LEU A 100 2.12 7.41 -12.52
C LEU A 100 2.58 5.99 -12.17
N LEU A 101 3.72 5.62 -12.73
CA LEU A 101 4.47 4.42 -12.35
C LEU A 101 5.85 4.84 -11.87
N ALA A 102 6.35 4.18 -10.84
CA ALA A 102 7.72 4.31 -10.42
C ALA A 102 8.41 2.95 -10.41
N LYS A 103 9.61 2.85 -10.97
CA LYS A 103 10.43 1.64 -10.85
C LYS A 103 11.12 1.65 -9.50
N VAL A 104 10.78 0.68 -8.68
CA VAL A 104 11.24 0.60 -7.28
C VAL A 104 12.07 -0.65 -7.04
N ARG A 105 12.81 -0.65 -5.93
CA ARG A 105 13.50 -1.84 -5.40
C ARG A 105 12.87 -2.20 -4.06
N ARG A 106 12.41 -3.44 -3.95
CA ARG A 106 11.77 -3.99 -2.74
C ARG A 106 12.51 -5.25 -2.28
N ASN A 107 12.45 -5.55 -0.98
CA ASN A 107 12.96 -6.84 -0.50
C ASN A 107 12.09 -7.97 -1.08
N LEU A 108 12.71 -9.04 -1.57
CA LEU A 108 11.98 -10.18 -2.14
C LEU A 108 11.04 -10.83 -1.13
N ALA A 109 11.46 -10.88 0.15
CA ALA A 109 10.64 -11.41 1.23
C ALA A 109 10.72 -10.54 2.48
N VAL A 110 9.59 -10.45 3.20
CA VAL A 110 9.48 -9.76 4.49
C VAL A 110 8.63 -10.58 5.46
N ASP A 111 8.95 -10.47 6.76
CA ASP A 111 8.05 -10.89 7.83
C ASP A 111 7.43 -9.62 8.44
N VAL A 112 6.10 -9.56 8.46
CA VAL A 112 5.33 -8.42 9.00
C VAL A 112 4.61 -8.86 10.26
N GLN A 113 4.91 -8.23 11.37
CA GLN A 113 4.14 -8.37 12.59
C GLN A 113 3.02 -7.35 12.60
N TYR A 114 1.81 -7.78 12.95
CA TYR A 114 0.63 -6.92 13.03
C TYR A 114 -0.31 -7.40 14.14
N ARG A 115 -1.38 -6.64 14.38
CA ARG A 115 -2.51 -7.06 15.23
C ARG A 115 -3.79 -7.14 14.38
N ASP A 116 -4.70 -8.03 14.75
CA ASP A 116 -6.06 -8.02 14.25
C ASP A 116 -6.90 -6.92 14.93
N LEU A 117 -8.17 -6.81 14.56
CA LEU A 117 -9.07 -5.81 15.15
C LEU A 117 -9.32 -6.02 16.64
N GLU A 118 -9.15 -7.23 17.14
CA GLU A 118 -9.26 -7.61 18.55
C GLU A 118 -7.94 -7.43 19.33
N GLY A 119 -6.87 -6.99 18.66
CA GLY A 119 -5.56 -6.73 19.28
C GLY A 119 -4.66 -7.96 19.41
N ARG A 120 -5.06 -9.13 18.90
CA ARG A 120 -4.23 -10.34 18.92
C ARG A 120 -3.05 -10.18 17.94
N ARG A 121 -1.89 -10.66 18.33
CA ARG A 121 -0.65 -10.56 17.55
C ARG A 121 -0.56 -11.66 16.49
N HIS A 122 -0.15 -11.28 15.30
CA HIS A 122 0.08 -12.18 14.18
C HIS A 122 1.42 -11.86 13.50
N VAL A 123 1.94 -12.83 12.76
CA VAL A 123 3.09 -12.65 11.88
C VAL A 123 2.72 -13.19 10.51
N LEU A 124 2.79 -12.33 9.49
CA LEU A 124 2.59 -12.68 8.09
C LEU A 124 3.96 -12.76 7.41
N ARG A 125 4.29 -13.92 6.86
CA ARG A 125 5.48 -14.14 6.03
C ARG A 125 5.08 -13.95 4.59
N ALA A 126 5.78 -13.07 3.90
CA ALA A 126 5.45 -12.69 2.53
C ALA A 126 6.66 -12.77 1.63
N GLU A 127 6.44 -13.21 0.39
CA GLU A 127 7.44 -13.27 -0.66
C GLU A 127 6.84 -12.77 -1.98
N GLY A 128 7.70 -12.25 -2.88
CA GLY A 128 7.29 -11.79 -4.21
C GLY A 128 6.26 -10.67 -4.14
N ALA A 129 5.15 -10.84 -4.87
CA ALA A 129 4.09 -9.83 -5.00
C ALA A 129 3.42 -9.45 -3.67
N LEU A 130 3.30 -10.38 -2.71
CA LEU A 130 2.77 -10.07 -1.39
C LEU A 130 3.78 -9.26 -0.57
N SER A 131 5.07 -9.57 -0.69
CA SER A 131 6.13 -8.79 -0.03
C SER A 131 6.19 -7.36 -0.56
N GLU A 132 6.04 -7.18 -1.87
CA GLU A 132 5.98 -5.86 -2.50
C GLU A 132 4.81 -5.05 -1.94
N LEU A 133 3.58 -5.62 -2.00
CA LEU A 133 2.36 -4.98 -1.54
C LEU A 133 2.45 -4.54 -0.07
N LEU A 134 2.92 -5.42 0.82
CA LEU A 134 3.07 -5.07 2.24
C LEU A 134 4.08 -3.94 2.47
N GLN A 135 5.18 -3.92 1.71
CA GLN A 135 6.15 -2.82 1.80
C GLN A 135 5.55 -1.52 1.29
N HIS A 136 4.74 -1.55 0.22
CA HIS A 136 4.04 -0.39 -0.32
C HIS A 136 3.05 0.19 0.69
N GLU A 137 2.16 -0.64 1.25
CA GLU A 137 1.14 -0.18 2.18
C GLU A 137 1.73 0.30 3.51
N ILE A 138 2.82 -0.33 3.98
CA ILE A 138 3.52 0.14 5.19
C ILE A 138 4.25 1.47 4.94
N ASP A 139 4.79 1.69 3.75
CA ASP A 139 5.36 2.99 3.36
C ASP A 139 4.32 4.11 3.52
N HIS A 140 3.05 3.92 3.10
CA HIS A 140 1.98 4.89 3.31
C HIS A 140 1.76 5.23 4.79
N LEU A 141 1.86 4.23 5.68
CA LEU A 141 1.76 4.46 7.13
C LEU A 141 2.95 5.26 7.70
N ASP A 142 4.07 5.26 7.00
CA ASP A 142 5.27 6.01 7.38
C ASP A 142 5.39 7.36 6.62
N GLY A 143 4.36 7.76 5.84
CA GLY A 143 4.33 8.99 5.06
C GLY A 143 5.21 8.97 3.81
N ILE A 144 5.55 7.78 3.33
CA ILE A 144 6.39 7.54 2.15
C ILE A 144 5.50 7.13 0.99
N LEU A 145 5.69 7.76 -0.16
CA LEU A 145 4.96 7.43 -1.39
C LEU A 145 5.85 6.64 -2.36
N THR A 146 5.24 5.97 -3.32
CA THR A 146 5.93 5.16 -4.33
C THR A 146 7.04 5.92 -5.04
N ILE A 147 6.81 7.20 -5.36
CA ILE A 147 7.81 8.05 -6.01
C ILE A 147 9.06 8.29 -5.17
N ASP A 148 8.97 8.24 -3.85
CA ASP A 148 10.12 8.38 -2.94
C ASP A 148 11.01 7.13 -2.96
N ARG A 149 10.47 6.01 -3.42
CA ARG A 149 11.17 4.73 -3.59
C ARG A 149 11.68 4.49 -5.00
N ALA A 150 11.40 5.42 -5.92
CA ALA A 150 11.92 5.33 -7.28
C ALA A 150 13.45 5.16 -7.26
N ILE A 151 13.97 4.34 -8.17
CA ILE A 151 15.43 4.10 -8.28
C ILE A 151 16.16 5.42 -8.50
N ASP A 152 15.60 6.25 -9.36
CA ASP A 152 16.00 7.66 -9.60
C ASP A 152 14.85 8.40 -10.30
N SER A 153 15.03 9.69 -10.62
CA SER A 153 14.02 10.53 -11.27
C SER A 153 13.65 10.10 -12.70
N LYS A 154 14.50 9.33 -13.38
CA LYS A 154 14.22 8.80 -14.73
C LYS A 154 13.29 7.59 -14.69
N HIS A 155 13.11 7.02 -13.51
CA HIS A 155 12.27 5.85 -13.26
C HIS A 155 10.89 6.24 -12.69
N VAL A 156 10.44 7.47 -12.96
CA VAL A 156 9.06 7.93 -12.71
C VAL A 156 8.47 8.33 -14.06
N VAL A 157 7.40 7.65 -14.47
CA VAL A 157 6.83 7.78 -15.81
C VAL A 157 5.31 7.79 -15.76
N PHE A 158 4.68 8.34 -16.77
CA PHE A 158 3.25 8.16 -16.96
C PHE A 158 2.94 6.75 -17.46
N LYS A 159 1.88 6.15 -16.94
CA LYS A 159 1.44 4.79 -17.28
C LYS A 159 1.19 4.64 -18.78
N ASP A 160 0.51 5.61 -19.38
CA ASP A 160 0.20 5.61 -20.81
C ASP A 160 1.47 5.61 -21.68
N GLU A 161 2.52 6.35 -21.26
CA GLU A 161 3.79 6.33 -21.97
C GLU A 161 4.53 5.00 -21.76
N TRP A 162 4.55 4.48 -20.52
CA TRP A 162 5.14 3.18 -20.23
C TRP A 162 4.47 2.06 -21.02
N GLU A 163 3.17 2.10 -21.22
CA GLU A 163 2.44 1.09 -21.99
C GLU A 163 2.82 1.08 -23.49
N LYS A 164 3.22 2.23 -24.04
CA LYS A 164 3.63 2.35 -25.44
C LYS A 164 5.00 1.73 -25.72
N TRP A 165 5.92 1.80 -24.78
CA TRP A 165 7.31 1.35 -24.99
C TRP A 165 7.78 0.29 -23.98
N GLY A 166 7.22 0.26 -22.78
CA GLY A 166 7.65 -0.61 -21.70
C GLY A 166 7.29 -2.09 -21.91
N LYS A 167 6.12 -2.36 -22.45
CA LYS A 167 5.67 -3.74 -22.77
C LYS A 167 6.48 -4.40 -23.90
N GLU A 168 7.06 -3.59 -24.79
CA GLU A 168 7.81 -4.08 -25.95
C GLU A 168 9.30 -4.24 -25.69
N GLY A 169 9.79 -3.91 -24.48
CA GLY A 169 11.21 -4.00 -24.13
C GLY A 169 12.12 -3.08 -24.96
N LYS A 170 11.55 -2.10 -25.67
CA LYS A 170 12.25 -1.23 -26.63
C LYS A 170 13.14 -0.18 -25.98
N VAL A 171 12.91 0.13 -24.71
CA VAL A 171 13.74 1.11 -23.97
C VAL A 171 14.26 0.46 -22.69
N ARG A 172 15.57 0.41 -22.54
CA ARG A 172 16.24 0.08 -21.28
C ARG A 172 16.48 1.39 -20.52
N LEU A 173 15.66 1.65 -19.50
CA LEU A 173 15.96 2.66 -18.48
C LEU A 173 16.82 2.04 -17.39
#